data_b076ff2e5fa8321c98623077a0970060
#
_entry.id   b076ff2e5fa8321c98623077a0970060
#
_cell.length_a   1.000
_cell.length_b   1.000
_cell.length_c   1.000
_cell.angle_alpha   90.00
_cell.angle_beta   90.00
_cell.angle_gamma   90.00
#
_symmetry.space_group_name_H-M   'P 1'
#
loop_
_entity.id
_entity.type
_entity.pdbx_description
1 polymer ?
#
loop_
_entity_poly.entity_id
_entity_poly.type
_entity_poly.pdbx_seq_one_letter_code
_entity_poly.pdbx_strand_id
1 'polypeptide(L)'
;MARTPSLAKLALAVSLSYSAAVSAATMPQDDLLSVVKEVLETNPEVQIRLNAFQASTHDQREAFGGYLPSLDLNGSVGMGDREFDGRGSYSRNFAEVSLTQMLFDGFRVSNAVARAEHSSRARYYELLDEAETKALEASEVYLSVLRYRELVALAQKNVANHQRVQRHVSDRASQGVSNRADLKQIDGRLSLARSNLMTEIANLQSVTARFQRLVGRFPAEELSPFEVQSQLVPEELWQVLTTVYANNPALFAAFEEIQASEASYGEAKSGRYPTLELGARHGVYKNNNSFDRRTDPDSYGGDTVIELRARYNLYRGGSDRAAERAAERRISQAESMRDKTCVDLRQTATIAHGDVLNLQVKLDSLEAHREKAEGVLGAYREQFDIGRRSLLDVLDSENEFFQAERAYINGSYDLEINRLQTLHSMGRLLQTLNVTSDELPDLGDINRSVNPGSSRYCTLPDEGARDFDRFLKTADTEEVLSFGSDTLFDIGSAEFKPEAMARLQQFARRLLERDTVKSINIVGHTDSSGTDALNRELSLARAIAVRDALIDSGVDDTVMLVSGVGSYQPNATNDTAEGRALNRRVEVRVTHTRK
;
A
#
# COMPACT_ATOMS: atom_id res chain seq x y z
N MET A 1 13.67 -65.25 42.16
CA MET A 1 13.06 -66.39 41.46
C MET A 1 12.14 -65.82 40.44
N ALA A 2 12.63 -65.75 39.21
CA ALA A 2 12.28 -66.61 38.07
C ALA A 2 10.93 -66.17 37.49
N ARG A 3 10.67 -65.87 36.27
CA ARG A 3 11.18 -66.35 34.99
C ARG A 3 10.72 -65.42 33.87
N THR A 4 11.55 -65.11 32.93
CA THR A 4 11.24 -64.66 31.56
C THR A 4 10.63 -65.78 30.71
N PRO A 5 9.87 -65.48 29.67
CA PRO A 5 9.98 -66.19 28.40
C PRO A 5 10.18 -65.21 27.21
N SER A 6 11.21 -65.36 26.55
CA SER A 6 11.49 -65.98 25.24
C SER A 6 10.75 -65.42 24.02
N LEU A 7 11.51 -64.75 23.18
CA LEU A 7 11.27 -64.35 21.79
C LEU A 7 10.89 -65.58 20.90
N ALA A 8 9.84 -65.40 20.10
CA ALA A 8 9.67 -66.17 18.86
C ALA A 8 9.51 -65.21 17.67
N LYS A 9 10.45 -65.30 16.74
CA LYS A 9 10.51 -64.64 15.46
C LYS A 9 9.37 -65.14 14.57
N LEU A 10 8.61 -64.22 13.98
CA LEU A 10 7.86 -64.54 12.75
C LEU A 10 8.22 -63.47 11.72
N ALA A 11 9.09 -63.82 10.77
CA ALA A 11 9.37 -63.05 9.56
C ALA A 11 8.22 -63.33 8.58
N LEU A 12 7.41 -62.32 8.30
CA LEU A 12 6.47 -62.34 7.18
C LEU A 12 7.01 -61.39 6.10
N ALA A 13 7.55 -61.97 5.02
CA ALA A 13 7.95 -61.27 3.83
C ALA A 13 6.69 -60.84 3.06
N VAL A 14 6.35 -59.56 3.09
CA VAL A 14 5.36 -58.93 2.21
C VAL A 14 6.10 -58.23 1.12
N SER A 15 6.15 -58.85 -0.07
CA SER A 15 6.59 -58.23 -1.31
C SER A 15 5.55 -57.21 -1.76
N LEU A 16 5.74 -55.93 -1.42
CA LEU A 16 4.99 -54.82 -2.02
C LEU A 16 5.62 -54.50 -3.39
N SER A 17 4.88 -54.88 -4.44
CA SER A 17 5.09 -54.36 -5.78
C SER A 17 4.73 -52.89 -5.79
N TYR A 18 5.72 -52.02 -5.74
CA TYR A 18 5.56 -50.58 -5.96
C TYR A 18 5.34 -50.34 -7.46
N SER A 19 4.09 -50.31 -7.90
CA SER A 19 3.73 -49.69 -9.18
C SER A 19 3.85 -48.18 -8.98
N ALA A 20 4.98 -47.64 -9.37
CA ALA A 20 5.15 -46.19 -9.51
C ALA A 20 4.25 -45.71 -10.64
N ALA A 21 3.01 -45.37 -10.31
CA ALA A 21 2.22 -44.47 -11.15
C ALA A 21 2.98 -43.12 -11.09
N VAL A 22 3.70 -42.83 -12.17
CA VAL A 22 4.15 -41.46 -12.45
C VAL A 22 2.88 -40.66 -12.73
N SER A 23 2.24 -40.18 -11.67
CA SER A 23 1.35 -39.04 -11.80
C SER A 23 2.24 -37.92 -12.33
N ALA A 24 1.94 -37.46 -13.55
CA ALA A 24 2.45 -36.17 -13.99
C ALA A 24 2.01 -35.17 -12.90
N ALA A 25 2.94 -34.81 -12.02
CA ALA A 25 2.73 -33.77 -11.05
C ALA A 25 2.45 -32.51 -11.89
N THR A 26 1.20 -32.08 -11.91
CA THR A 26 0.88 -30.71 -12.34
C THR A 26 1.81 -29.82 -11.53
N MET A 27 2.67 -29.06 -12.21
CA MET A 27 3.53 -28.07 -11.56
C MET A 27 2.64 -27.25 -10.65
N PRO A 28 3.04 -26.98 -9.39
CA PRO A 28 2.25 -26.15 -8.52
C PRO A 28 2.13 -24.77 -9.17
N GLN A 29 0.93 -24.43 -9.55
CA GLN A 29 0.57 -23.11 -10.05
C GLN A 29 0.09 -22.31 -8.85
N ASP A 30 0.81 -21.24 -8.51
CA ASP A 30 0.36 -20.32 -7.47
C ASP A 30 -0.63 -19.31 -8.06
N ASP A 31 -1.72 -19.11 -7.38
CA ASP A 31 -2.59 -17.95 -7.57
C ASP A 31 -2.44 -16.98 -6.39
N LEU A 32 -2.84 -15.73 -6.60
CA LEU A 32 -2.72 -14.69 -5.57
C LEU A 32 -3.46 -15.09 -4.28
N LEU A 33 -4.64 -15.69 -4.41
CA LEU A 33 -5.51 -16.02 -3.28
C LEU A 33 -4.87 -17.08 -2.38
N SER A 34 -4.28 -18.12 -2.99
CA SER A 34 -3.57 -19.17 -2.25
C SER A 34 -2.34 -18.63 -1.51
N VAL A 35 -1.59 -17.71 -2.14
CA VAL A 35 -0.43 -17.07 -1.52
C VAL A 35 -0.84 -16.17 -0.35
N VAL A 36 -1.89 -15.37 -0.52
CA VAL A 36 -2.41 -14.53 0.57
C VAL A 36 -2.90 -15.39 1.73
N LYS A 37 -3.66 -16.46 1.46
CA LYS A 37 -4.12 -17.39 2.50
C LYS A 37 -2.94 -18.01 3.25
N GLU A 38 -1.94 -18.53 2.54
CA GLU A 38 -0.74 -19.10 3.14
C GLU A 38 -0.01 -18.10 4.05
N VAL A 39 0.10 -16.83 3.63
CA VAL A 39 0.70 -15.76 4.46
C VAL A 39 -0.13 -15.53 5.73
N LEU A 40 -1.45 -15.47 5.65
CA LEU A 40 -2.29 -15.24 6.82
C LEU A 40 -2.19 -16.39 7.84
N GLU A 41 -2.01 -17.63 7.36
CA GLU A 41 -1.92 -18.81 8.20
C GLU A 41 -0.51 -19.02 8.82
N THR A 42 0.55 -18.65 8.08
CA THR A 42 1.91 -19.04 8.48
C THR A 42 2.80 -17.87 8.90
N ASN A 43 2.44 -16.63 8.56
CA ASN A 43 3.31 -15.49 8.81
C ASN A 43 3.43 -15.17 10.30
N PRO A 44 4.65 -15.08 10.86
CA PRO A 44 4.86 -14.83 12.27
C PRO A 44 4.27 -13.49 12.78
N GLU A 45 4.19 -12.46 11.94
CA GLU A 45 3.64 -11.15 12.32
C GLU A 45 2.12 -11.23 12.55
N VAL A 46 1.39 -12.00 11.73
CA VAL A 46 -0.03 -12.32 11.95
C VAL A 46 -0.20 -13.17 13.21
N GLN A 47 0.66 -14.20 13.40
CA GLN A 47 0.62 -15.06 14.58
C GLN A 47 0.92 -14.31 15.88
N ILE A 48 1.80 -13.29 15.87
CA ILE A 48 2.02 -12.41 17.02
C ILE A 48 0.70 -11.71 17.41
N ARG A 49 -0.04 -11.14 16.45
CA ARG A 49 -1.31 -10.46 16.72
C ARG A 49 -2.40 -11.42 17.15
N LEU A 50 -2.49 -12.59 16.54
CA LEU A 50 -3.44 -13.64 16.93
C LEU A 50 -3.21 -14.08 18.38
N ASN A 51 -1.96 -14.37 18.77
CA ASN A 51 -1.61 -14.73 20.14
C ASN A 51 -1.87 -13.58 21.13
N ALA A 52 -1.64 -12.33 20.73
CA ALA A 52 -1.96 -11.17 21.56
C ALA A 52 -3.47 -11.02 21.79
N PHE A 53 -4.28 -11.24 20.75
CA PHE A 53 -5.73 -11.29 20.89
C PHE A 53 -6.18 -12.43 21.80
N GLN A 54 -5.67 -13.65 21.61
CA GLN A 54 -6.01 -14.80 22.47
C GLN A 54 -5.59 -14.55 23.93
N ALA A 55 -4.43 -13.97 24.16
CA ALA A 55 -4.01 -13.59 25.52
C ALA A 55 -5.00 -12.60 26.15
N SER A 56 -5.46 -11.59 25.42
CA SER A 56 -6.40 -10.59 25.92
C SER A 56 -7.78 -11.20 26.29
N THR A 57 -8.21 -12.29 25.63
CA THR A 57 -9.44 -13.01 26.03
C THR A 57 -9.28 -13.71 27.37
N HIS A 58 -8.07 -14.13 27.72
CA HIS A 58 -7.77 -14.69 29.05
C HIS A 58 -7.65 -13.58 30.10
N ASP A 59 -7.07 -12.42 29.76
CA ASP A 59 -7.04 -11.25 30.65
C ASP A 59 -8.46 -10.80 31.03
N GLN A 60 -9.42 -10.89 30.10
CA GLN A 60 -10.83 -10.62 30.37
C GLN A 60 -11.40 -11.62 31.40
N ARG A 61 -11.07 -12.90 31.27
CA ARG A 61 -11.49 -13.93 32.26
C ARG A 61 -10.82 -13.72 33.62
N GLU A 62 -9.54 -13.32 33.64
CA GLU A 62 -8.83 -12.95 34.85
C GLU A 62 -9.53 -11.78 35.56
N ALA A 63 -9.85 -10.70 34.84
CA ALA A 63 -10.59 -9.56 35.38
C ALA A 63 -11.95 -9.98 35.96
N PHE A 64 -12.69 -10.85 35.25
CA PHE A 64 -13.96 -11.40 35.72
C PHE A 64 -13.80 -12.22 37.02
N GLY A 65 -12.64 -12.87 37.24
CA GLY A 65 -12.28 -13.56 38.47
C GLY A 65 -12.43 -12.69 39.71
N GLY A 66 -12.32 -11.37 39.58
CA GLY A 66 -12.54 -10.43 40.69
C GLY A 66 -13.98 -10.41 41.26
N TYR A 67 -14.97 -10.94 40.53
CA TYR A 67 -16.33 -11.14 41.01
C TYR A 67 -16.51 -12.44 41.81
N LEU A 68 -15.57 -13.38 41.67
CA LEU A 68 -15.67 -14.68 42.27
C LEU A 68 -15.00 -14.70 43.67
N PRO A 69 -15.39 -15.63 44.57
CA PRO A 69 -14.71 -15.78 45.84
C PRO A 69 -13.30 -16.36 45.64
N SER A 70 -12.33 -15.83 46.41
CA SER A 70 -11.02 -16.46 46.58
C SER A 70 -11.01 -17.45 47.73
N LEU A 71 -10.34 -18.59 47.54
CA LEU A 71 -10.08 -19.59 48.56
C LEU A 71 -8.57 -19.73 48.72
N ASP A 72 -8.09 -19.34 49.89
CA ASP A 72 -6.67 -19.31 50.19
C ASP A 72 -6.33 -20.29 51.31
N LEU A 73 -5.20 -20.98 51.20
CA LEU A 73 -4.59 -21.77 52.27
C LEU A 73 -3.32 -21.07 52.74
N ASN A 74 -3.35 -20.65 54.00
CA ASN A 74 -2.21 -19.98 54.64
C ASN A 74 -1.61 -20.88 55.71
N GLY A 75 -0.33 -20.99 55.77
CA GLY A 75 0.38 -21.76 56.77
C GLY A 75 1.70 -21.12 57.17
N SER A 76 2.05 -21.21 58.45
CA SER A 76 3.32 -20.73 58.96
C SER A 76 3.85 -21.64 60.04
N VAL A 77 5.14 -21.89 59.99
CA VAL A 77 5.92 -22.55 61.03
C VAL A 77 7.04 -21.60 61.45
N GLY A 78 7.10 -21.23 62.70
CA GLY A 78 8.09 -20.25 63.18
C GLY A 78 8.44 -20.47 64.64
N MET A 79 9.59 -19.92 65.02
CA MET A 79 10.02 -19.79 66.41
C MET A 79 10.14 -18.27 66.72
N GLY A 80 9.64 -17.88 67.83
CA GLY A 80 9.75 -16.52 68.34
C GLY A 80 10.34 -16.54 69.73
N ASP A 81 11.06 -15.50 70.08
CA ASP A 81 11.47 -15.22 71.42
C ASP A 81 10.76 -13.97 71.94
N ARG A 82 10.31 -14.02 73.17
CA ARG A 82 9.56 -12.92 73.76
C ARG A 82 10.07 -12.65 75.17
N GLU A 83 10.82 -11.61 75.35
CA GLU A 83 11.33 -11.14 76.63
C GLU A 83 10.22 -10.59 77.51
N PHE A 84 9.08 -10.30 76.94
CA PHE A 84 7.97 -9.71 77.67
C PHE A 84 7.24 -10.76 78.48
N ASP A 85 6.98 -10.50 79.73
CA ASP A 85 6.22 -11.36 80.64
C ASP A 85 6.89 -12.74 81.01
N GLY A 86 8.26 -12.78 81.00
CA GLY A 86 9.05 -13.92 81.44
C GLY A 86 8.96 -15.17 80.56
N ARG A 87 8.61 -15.03 79.30
CA ARG A 87 8.42 -16.12 78.34
C ARG A 87 9.56 -16.18 77.36
N GLY A 88 10.45 -16.98 77.41
CA GLY A 88 11.50 -17.22 76.46
C GLY A 88 10.99 -17.68 75.07
N SER A 89 11.74 -18.49 74.38
CA SER A 89 11.45 -19.02 73.06
C SER A 89 10.16 -19.83 72.98
N TYR A 90 9.37 -19.65 71.95
CA TYR A 90 8.12 -20.39 71.69
C TYR A 90 7.97 -20.73 70.22
N SER A 91 7.32 -21.83 69.88
CA SER A 91 6.92 -22.16 68.52
C SER A 91 5.60 -21.49 68.18
N ARG A 92 5.52 -20.90 66.96
CA ARG A 92 4.31 -20.29 66.40
C ARG A 92 3.97 -20.95 65.09
N ASN A 93 2.95 -21.80 65.11
CA ASN A 93 2.54 -22.54 63.94
C ASN A 93 1.05 -22.29 63.72
N PHE A 94 0.68 -22.18 62.46
CA PHE A 94 -0.74 -22.19 62.09
C PHE A 94 -0.95 -22.77 60.68
N ALA A 95 -2.17 -23.29 60.45
CA ALA A 95 -2.72 -23.59 59.14
C ALA A 95 -4.16 -23.06 59.10
N GLU A 96 -4.46 -22.27 58.10
CA GLU A 96 -5.75 -21.56 57.95
C GLU A 96 -6.26 -21.68 56.53
N VAL A 97 -7.53 -22.00 56.34
CA VAL A 97 -8.25 -21.83 55.09
C VAL A 97 -9.15 -20.62 55.20
N SER A 98 -9.06 -19.72 54.24
CA SER A 98 -9.86 -18.49 54.18
C SER A 98 -10.61 -18.39 52.86
N LEU A 99 -11.90 -18.08 52.92
CA LEU A 99 -12.76 -17.72 51.78
C LEU A 99 -13.06 -16.23 51.86
N THR A 100 -12.76 -15.51 50.80
CA THR A 100 -13.04 -14.06 50.70
C THR A 100 -13.90 -13.79 49.48
N GLN A 101 -15.05 -13.14 49.69
CA GLN A 101 -15.94 -12.68 48.63
C GLN A 101 -16.03 -11.17 48.66
N MET A 102 -15.60 -10.49 47.58
CA MET A 102 -15.82 -9.09 47.39
C MET A 102 -17.31 -8.84 47.12
N LEU A 103 -17.95 -7.99 47.90
CA LEU A 103 -19.34 -7.59 47.75
C LEU A 103 -19.47 -6.21 47.08
N PHE A 104 -18.54 -5.30 47.40
CA PHE A 104 -18.47 -3.97 46.82
C PHE A 104 -17.05 -3.44 46.91
N ASP A 105 -16.55 -2.91 45.80
CA ASP A 105 -15.18 -2.40 45.68
C ASP A 105 -15.10 -1.02 45.02
N GLY A 106 -16.21 -0.26 45.03
CA GLY A 106 -16.29 1.02 44.37
C GLY A 106 -16.32 0.93 42.84
N PHE A 107 -16.86 -0.16 42.30
CA PHE A 107 -16.93 -0.49 40.86
C PHE A 107 -15.56 -0.78 40.22
N ARG A 108 -14.56 -1.10 41.00
CA ARG A 108 -13.20 -1.39 40.49
C ARG A 108 -13.21 -2.63 39.58
N VAL A 109 -13.77 -3.75 40.05
CA VAL A 109 -13.83 -4.99 39.23
C VAL A 109 -14.71 -4.80 38.01
N SER A 110 -15.84 -4.10 38.14
CA SER A 110 -16.73 -3.80 37.02
C SER A 110 -16.00 -3.02 35.90
N ASN A 111 -15.24 -1.98 36.28
CA ASN A 111 -14.47 -1.21 35.33
C ASN A 111 -13.24 -1.98 34.80
N ALA A 112 -12.62 -2.86 35.61
CA ALA A 112 -11.54 -3.73 35.17
C ALA A 112 -12.00 -4.71 34.09
N VAL A 113 -13.18 -5.31 34.27
CA VAL A 113 -13.80 -6.20 33.26
C VAL A 113 -14.11 -5.40 31.98
N ALA A 114 -14.74 -4.22 32.10
CA ALA A 114 -15.02 -3.38 30.93
C ALA A 114 -13.74 -2.97 30.20
N ARG A 115 -12.69 -2.58 30.94
CA ARG A 115 -11.39 -2.27 30.34
C ARG A 115 -10.80 -3.45 29.60
N ALA A 116 -10.81 -4.64 30.21
CA ALA A 116 -10.28 -5.86 29.59
C ALA A 116 -11.09 -6.26 28.34
N GLU A 117 -12.42 -6.08 28.37
CA GLU A 117 -13.29 -6.33 27.22
C GLU A 117 -12.96 -5.39 26.05
N HIS A 118 -12.89 -4.08 26.29
CA HIS A 118 -12.55 -3.10 25.26
C HIS A 118 -11.11 -3.28 24.75
N SER A 119 -10.15 -3.59 25.63
CA SER A 119 -8.78 -3.92 25.23
C SER A 119 -8.74 -5.18 24.35
N SER A 120 -9.52 -6.21 24.68
CA SER A 120 -9.60 -7.43 23.84
C SER A 120 -10.18 -7.12 22.45
N ARG A 121 -11.20 -6.28 22.36
CA ARG A 121 -11.76 -5.83 21.08
C ARG A 121 -10.73 -5.00 20.29
N ALA A 122 -9.97 -4.13 20.96
CA ALA A 122 -8.89 -3.39 20.32
C ALA A 122 -7.84 -4.34 19.72
N ARG A 123 -7.40 -5.37 20.45
CA ARG A 123 -6.46 -6.40 19.96
C ARG A 123 -7.02 -7.20 18.78
N TYR A 124 -8.32 -7.47 18.79
CA TYR A 124 -8.97 -8.09 17.65
C TYR A 124 -8.91 -7.22 16.39
N TYR A 125 -9.23 -5.93 16.50
CA TYR A 125 -9.12 -5.02 15.36
C TYR A 125 -7.68 -4.79 14.91
N GLU A 126 -6.70 -4.80 15.81
CA GLU A 126 -5.28 -4.79 15.46
C GLU A 126 -4.87 -6.06 14.69
N LEU A 127 -5.44 -7.22 15.03
CA LEU A 127 -5.23 -8.46 14.26
C LEU A 127 -5.78 -8.34 12.84
N LEU A 128 -6.97 -7.76 12.69
CA LEU A 128 -7.58 -7.55 11.37
C LEU A 128 -6.78 -6.55 10.53
N ASP A 129 -6.30 -5.48 11.13
CA ASP A 129 -5.44 -4.48 10.47
C ASP A 129 -4.12 -5.10 9.98
N GLU A 130 -3.51 -5.93 10.81
CA GLU A 130 -2.30 -6.68 10.43
C GLU A 130 -2.59 -7.67 9.29
N ALA A 131 -3.73 -8.38 9.34
CA ALA A 131 -4.13 -9.32 8.30
C ALA A 131 -4.38 -8.60 6.96
N GLU A 132 -5.08 -7.46 6.96
CA GLU A 132 -5.25 -6.58 5.78
C GLU A 132 -3.89 -6.11 5.24
N THR A 133 -2.98 -5.68 6.13
CA THR A 133 -1.64 -5.22 5.77
C THR A 133 -0.81 -6.36 5.15
N LYS A 134 -0.83 -7.56 5.73
CA LYS A 134 -0.10 -8.71 5.20
C LYS A 134 -0.69 -9.24 3.90
N ALA A 135 -2.01 -9.16 3.74
CA ALA A 135 -2.66 -9.47 2.46
C ALA A 135 -2.22 -8.49 1.36
N LEU A 136 -2.08 -7.20 1.67
CA LEU A 136 -1.54 -6.21 0.75
C LEU A 136 -0.08 -6.49 0.40
N GLU A 137 0.79 -6.67 1.40
CA GLU A 137 2.21 -6.98 1.19
C GLU A 137 2.39 -8.25 0.33
N ALA A 138 1.59 -9.30 0.57
CA ALA A 138 1.61 -10.53 -0.21
C ALA A 138 1.18 -10.28 -1.67
N SER A 139 0.15 -9.49 -1.87
CA SER A 139 -0.34 -9.13 -3.19
C SER A 139 0.67 -8.28 -3.97
N GLU A 140 1.28 -7.29 -3.33
CA GLU A 140 2.32 -6.45 -3.94
C GLU A 140 3.55 -7.25 -4.35
N VAL A 141 4.00 -8.15 -3.48
CA VAL A 141 5.16 -9.00 -3.78
C VAL A 141 4.84 -10.00 -4.89
N TYR A 142 3.64 -10.59 -4.89
CA TYR A 142 3.18 -11.49 -5.94
C TYR A 142 3.17 -10.81 -7.33
N LEU A 143 2.52 -9.64 -7.43
CA LEU A 143 2.48 -8.84 -8.65
C LEU A 143 3.88 -8.35 -9.07
N SER A 144 4.75 -8.04 -8.09
CA SER A 144 6.13 -7.65 -8.39
C SER A 144 6.95 -8.80 -8.96
N VAL A 145 6.74 -10.05 -8.52
CA VAL A 145 7.40 -11.23 -9.13
C VAL A 145 6.95 -11.40 -10.57
N LEU A 146 5.65 -11.30 -10.86
CA LEU A 146 5.11 -11.34 -12.23
C LEU A 146 5.74 -10.25 -13.10
N ARG A 147 5.70 -9.00 -12.64
CA ARG A 147 6.30 -7.84 -13.32
C ARG A 147 7.75 -8.05 -13.68
N TYR A 148 8.59 -8.47 -12.73
CA TYR A 148 10.01 -8.60 -13.00
C TYR A 148 10.35 -9.85 -13.83
N ARG A 149 9.53 -10.90 -13.82
CA ARG A 149 9.64 -12.00 -14.78
C ARG A 149 9.41 -11.53 -16.20
N GLU A 150 8.37 -10.71 -16.40
CA GLU A 150 8.05 -10.13 -17.71
C GLU A 150 9.13 -9.15 -18.18
N LEU A 151 9.65 -8.28 -17.30
CA LEU A 151 10.77 -7.38 -17.61
C LEU A 151 12.07 -8.10 -17.94
N VAL A 152 12.38 -9.22 -17.27
CA VAL A 152 13.53 -10.07 -17.61
C VAL A 152 13.33 -10.68 -19.00
N ALA A 153 12.15 -11.18 -19.32
CA ALA A 153 11.84 -11.74 -20.64
C ALA A 153 11.98 -10.67 -21.75
N LEU A 154 11.48 -9.46 -21.50
CA LEU A 154 11.66 -8.31 -22.39
C LEU A 154 13.14 -7.97 -22.60
N ALA A 155 13.91 -7.90 -21.52
CA ALA A 155 15.34 -7.60 -21.59
C ALA A 155 16.14 -8.71 -22.31
N GLN A 156 15.78 -9.99 -22.13
CA GLN A 156 16.36 -11.11 -22.87
C GLN A 156 16.07 -11.00 -24.38
N LYS A 157 14.82 -10.66 -24.74
CA LYS A 157 14.43 -10.40 -26.13
C LYS A 157 15.23 -9.26 -26.74
N ASN A 158 15.44 -8.18 -25.98
CA ASN A 158 16.26 -7.04 -26.39
C ASN A 158 17.73 -7.43 -26.65
N VAL A 159 18.36 -8.21 -25.74
CA VAL A 159 19.72 -8.74 -25.93
C VAL A 159 19.79 -9.63 -27.20
N ALA A 160 18.84 -10.52 -27.38
CA ALA A 160 18.80 -11.41 -28.54
C ALA A 160 18.67 -10.63 -29.86
N ASN A 161 17.88 -9.56 -29.89
CA ASN A 161 17.75 -8.67 -31.03
C ASN A 161 19.09 -7.99 -31.36
N HIS A 162 19.74 -7.37 -30.38
CA HIS A 162 21.04 -6.73 -30.56
C HIS A 162 22.14 -7.72 -31.00
N GLN A 163 22.11 -8.96 -30.51
CA GLN A 163 23.02 -10.03 -30.97
C GLN A 163 22.80 -10.41 -32.42
N ARG A 164 21.53 -10.42 -32.87
CA ARG A 164 21.18 -10.71 -34.27
C ARG A 164 21.69 -9.59 -35.19
N VAL A 165 21.47 -8.35 -34.81
CA VAL A 165 21.95 -7.18 -35.57
C VAL A 165 23.49 -7.15 -35.59
N GLN A 166 24.15 -7.44 -34.46
CA GLN A 166 25.61 -7.51 -34.37
C GLN A 166 26.19 -8.52 -35.36
N ARG A 167 25.66 -9.74 -35.41
CA ARG A 167 26.08 -10.76 -36.38
C ARG A 167 25.94 -10.26 -37.81
N HIS A 168 24.79 -9.70 -38.16
CA HIS A 168 24.55 -9.15 -39.49
C HIS A 168 25.54 -8.05 -39.89
N VAL A 169 25.83 -7.11 -38.97
CA VAL A 169 26.81 -6.04 -39.19
C VAL A 169 28.24 -6.61 -39.30
N SER A 170 28.60 -7.59 -38.48
CA SER A 170 29.89 -8.27 -38.51
C SER A 170 30.13 -9.00 -39.83
N ASP A 171 29.13 -9.71 -40.35
CA ASP A 171 29.19 -10.42 -41.63
C ASP A 171 29.37 -9.43 -42.80
N ARG A 172 28.66 -8.31 -42.80
CA ARG A 172 28.82 -7.24 -43.81
C ARG A 172 30.19 -6.56 -43.70
N ALA A 173 30.69 -6.34 -42.49
CA ALA A 173 32.02 -5.76 -42.28
C ALA A 173 33.15 -6.69 -42.76
N SER A 174 33.02 -8.00 -42.58
CA SER A 174 33.97 -8.99 -43.09
C SER A 174 34.02 -9.04 -44.64
N GLN A 175 32.91 -8.70 -45.29
CA GLN A 175 32.76 -8.58 -46.73
C GLN A 175 33.17 -7.21 -47.29
N GLY A 176 33.63 -6.27 -46.40
CA GLY A 176 34.06 -4.92 -46.80
C GLY A 176 32.93 -3.93 -47.09
N VAL A 177 31.67 -4.28 -46.75
CA VAL A 177 30.46 -3.50 -47.04
C VAL A 177 30.01 -2.60 -45.88
N SER A 178 30.46 -2.88 -44.65
CA SER A 178 30.10 -2.09 -43.45
C SER A 178 31.33 -1.40 -42.84
N ASN A 179 31.08 -0.26 -42.17
CA ASN A 179 32.11 0.55 -41.53
C ASN A 179 32.52 -0.03 -40.15
N ARG A 180 33.76 0.13 -39.74
CA ARG A 180 34.25 -0.23 -38.40
C ARG A 180 33.55 0.57 -37.28
N ALA A 181 33.00 1.77 -37.58
CA ALA A 181 32.24 2.54 -36.62
C ALA A 181 30.90 1.85 -36.27
N ASP A 182 30.19 1.32 -37.27
CA ASP A 182 28.94 0.59 -37.08
C ASP A 182 29.11 -0.63 -36.16
N LEU A 183 30.24 -1.37 -36.32
CA LEU A 183 30.53 -2.51 -35.46
C LEU A 183 30.76 -2.08 -34.00
N LYS A 184 31.53 -1.00 -33.77
CA LYS A 184 31.75 -0.47 -32.42
C LYS A 184 30.45 0.03 -31.78
N GLN A 185 29.57 0.61 -32.58
CA GLN A 185 28.28 1.12 -32.11
C GLN A 185 27.36 -0.02 -31.65
N ILE A 186 27.20 -1.06 -32.45
CA ILE A 186 26.37 -2.21 -32.06
C ILE A 186 26.96 -2.96 -30.87
N ASP A 187 28.31 -3.08 -30.77
CA ASP A 187 28.97 -3.68 -29.60
C ASP A 187 28.66 -2.87 -28.33
N GLY A 188 28.67 -1.55 -28.40
CA GLY A 188 28.27 -0.65 -27.30
C GLY A 188 26.80 -0.85 -26.90
N ARG A 189 25.89 -0.88 -27.88
CA ARG A 189 24.45 -1.12 -27.64
C ARG A 189 24.17 -2.50 -27.05
N LEU A 190 24.86 -3.54 -27.54
CA LEU A 190 24.75 -4.88 -26.98
C LEU A 190 25.25 -4.95 -25.53
N SER A 191 26.32 -4.24 -25.22
CA SER A 191 26.84 -4.14 -23.85
C SER A 191 25.83 -3.45 -22.92
N LEU A 192 25.16 -2.40 -23.39
CA LEU A 192 24.08 -1.72 -22.65
C LEU A 192 22.87 -2.65 -22.45
N ALA A 193 22.45 -3.37 -23.50
CA ALA A 193 21.33 -4.34 -23.40
C ALA A 193 21.62 -5.44 -22.38
N ARG A 194 22.86 -5.95 -22.34
CA ARG A 194 23.30 -6.92 -21.30
C ARG A 194 23.28 -6.32 -19.90
N SER A 195 23.72 -5.07 -19.75
CA SER A 195 23.66 -4.36 -18.46
C SER A 195 22.21 -4.21 -17.99
N ASN A 196 21.28 -3.83 -18.87
CA ASN A 196 19.86 -3.73 -18.55
C ASN A 196 19.30 -5.10 -18.12
N LEU A 197 19.64 -6.19 -18.81
CA LEU A 197 19.23 -7.54 -18.42
C LEU A 197 19.74 -7.91 -17.02
N MET A 198 20.99 -7.59 -16.69
CA MET A 198 21.53 -7.84 -15.34
C MET A 198 20.78 -7.05 -14.26
N THR A 199 20.38 -5.83 -14.57
CA THR A 199 19.56 -5.01 -13.67
C THR A 199 18.19 -5.67 -13.40
N GLU A 200 17.49 -6.12 -14.44
CA GLU A 200 16.17 -6.76 -14.24
C GLU A 200 16.29 -8.11 -13.52
N ILE A 201 17.38 -8.88 -13.76
CA ILE A 201 17.64 -10.11 -13.00
C ILE A 201 17.89 -9.79 -11.52
N ALA A 202 18.65 -8.74 -11.19
CA ALA A 202 18.89 -8.33 -9.82
C ALA A 202 17.60 -7.87 -9.13
N ASN A 203 16.72 -7.17 -9.84
CA ASN A 203 15.41 -6.78 -9.35
C ASN A 203 14.55 -8.02 -9.06
N LEU A 204 14.50 -8.99 -9.98
CA LEU A 204 13.79 -10.26 -9.78
C LEU A 204 14.32 -11.04 -8.57
N GLN A 205 15.63 -11.10 -8.39
CA GLN A 205 16.23 -11.72 -7.20
C GLN A 205 15.78 -11.02 -5.91
N SER A 206 15.75 -9.68 -5.91
CA SER A 206 15.32 -8.89 -4.74
C SER A 206 13.87 -9.15 -4.37
N VAL A 207 12.96 -9.17 -5.33
CA VAL A 207 11.54 -9.45 -5.04
C VAL A 207 11.30 -10.91 -4.68
N THR A 208 12.04 -11.84 -5.27
CA THR A 208 12.00 -13.27 -4.89
C THR A 208 12.41 -13.47 -3.43
N ALA A 209 13.43 -12.76 -2.97
CA ALA A 209 13.84 -12.80 -1.56
C ALA A 209 12.77 -12.19 -0.63
N ARG A 210 12.09 -11.12 -1.05
CA ARG A 210 10.94 -10.56 -0.30
C ARG A 210 9.78 -11.54 -0.25
N PHE A 211 9.46 -12.20 -1.37
CA PHE A 211 8.43 -13.23 -1.43
C PHE A 211 8.77 -14.38 -0.45
N GLN A 212 10.00 -14.87 -0.48
CA GLN A 212 10.45 -15.92 0.44
C GLN A 212 10.36 -15.50 1.91
N ARG A 213 10.70 -14.25 2.25
CA ARG A 213 10.55 -13.75 3.62
C ARG A 213 9.09 -13.72 4.08
N LEU A 214 8.19 -13.33 3.19
CA LEU A 214 6.79 -13.12 3.53
C LEU A 214 5.99 -14.43 3.56
N VAL A 215 6.19 -15.29 2.54
CA VAL A 215 5.44 -16.53 2.32
C VAL A 215 6.12 -17.75 2.97
N GLY A 216 7.44 -17.68 3.19
CA GLY A 216 8.23 -18.79 3.76
C GLY A 216 8.86 -19.74 2.72
N ARG A 217 8.51 -19.62 1.43
CA ARG A 217 9.02 -20.43 0.33
C ARG A 217 9.33 -19.59 -0.91
N PHE A 218 9.95 -20.19 -1.91
CA PHE A 218 10.11 -19.56 -3.22
C PHE A 218 8.77 -19.51 -3.99
N PRO A 219 8.57 -18.49 -4.87
CA PRO A 219 7.41 -18.47 -5.75
C PRO A 219 7.45 -19.65 -6.74
N ALA A 220 6.30 -20.22 -7.06
CA ALA A 220 6.19 -21.29 -8.06
C ALA A 220 6.74 -20.83 -9.43
N GLU A 221 7.12 -21.80 -10.27
CA GLU A 221 7.64 -21.51 -11.61
C GLU A 221 6.58 -20.78 -12.46
N GLU A 222 5.32 -21.20 -12.35
CA GLU A 222 4.19 -20.53 -12.98
C GLU A 222 3.35 -19.81 -11.93
N LEU A 223 3.04 -18.53 -12.18
CA LEU A 223 2.14 -17.69 -11.41
C LEU A 223 0.96 -17.28 -12.29
N SER A 224 -0.23 -17.35 -11.74
CA SER A 224 -1.43 -16.91 -12.44
C SER A 224 -1.48 -15.38 -12.56
N PRO A 225 -1.83 -14.81 -13.73
CA PRO A 225 -2.11 -13.39 -13.83
C PRO A 225 -3.26 -13.01 -12.89
N PHE A 226 -3.20 -11.80 -12.34
CA PHE A 226 -4.24 -11.28 -11.47
C PHE A 226 -4.53 -9.82 -11.80
N GLU A 227 -5.80 -9.50 -11.90
CA GLU A 227 -6.30 -8.15 -12.17
C GLU A 227 -7.43 -7.82 -11.18
N VAL A 228 -7.40 -6.62 -10.62
CA VAL A 228 -8.48 -6.12 -9.76
C VAL A 228 -9.61 -5.60 -10.63
N GLN A 229 -10.84 -6.06 -10.37
CA GLN A 229 -12.02 -5.53 -11.06
C GLN A 229 -12.15 -4.02 -10.77
N SER A 230 -12.15 -3.21 -11.82
CA SER A 230 -12.16 -1.74 -11.72
C SER A 230 -13.33 -1.19 -10.90
N GLN A 231 -14.49 -1.86 -10.95
CA GLN A 231 -15.73 -1.47 -10.25
C GLN A 231 -15.61 -1.54 -8.71
N LEU A 232 -14.59 -2.25 -8.17
CA LEU A 232 -14.38 -2.39 -6.73
C LEU A 232 -13.77 -1.14 -6.10
N VAL A 233 -13.13 -0.29 -6.90
CA VAL A 233 -12.59 1.00 -6.48
C VAL A 233 -13.57 2.09 -6.92
N PRO A 234 -14.19 2.83 -5.98
CA PRO A 234 -15.10 3.92 -6.32
C PRO A 234 -14.40 5.02 -7.13
N GLU A 235 -15.10 5.64 -8.07
CA GLU A 235 -14.55 6.74 -8.87
C GLU A 235 -14.37 8.03 -8.04
N GLU A 236 -15.23 8.25 -7.05
CA GLU A 236 -15.26 9.48 -6.27
C GLU A 236 -14.53 9.31 -4.93
N LEU A 237 -13.58 10.19 -4.63
CA LEU A 237 -12.80 10.16 -3.40
C LEU A 237 -13.66 10.18 -2.13
N TRP A 238 -14.79 10.92 -2.13
CA TRP A 238 -15.66 10.97 -0.95
C TRP A 238 -16.29 9.61 -0.61
N GLN A 239 -16.58 8.77 -1.62
CA GLN A 239 -17.08 7.40 -1.42
C GLN A 239 -15.99 6.51 -0.81
N VAL A 240 -14.76 6.64 -1.30
CA VAL A 240 -13.59 5.95 -0.72
C VAL A 240 -13.43 6.34 0.74
N LEU A 241 -13.37 7.63 1.07
CA LEU A 241 -13.19 8.11 2.45
C LEU A 241 -14.34 7.72 3.37
N THR A 242 -15.58 7.75 2.87
CA THR A 242 -16.73 7.27 3.64
C THR A 242 -16.59 5.79 3.97
N THR A 243 -16.12 4.99 3.01
CA THR A 243 -15.89 3.56 3.21
C THR A 243 -14.72 3.31 4.18
N VAL A 244 -13.63 4.05 4.05
CA VAL A 244 -12.48 4.01 4.99
C VAL A 244 -12.95 4.20 6.42
N TYR A 245 -13.68 5.27 6.70
CA TYR A 245 -14.15 5.57 8.05
C TYR A 245 -15.22 4.59 8.57
N ALA A 246 -15.90 3.88 7.68
CA ALA A 246 -16.91 2.89 8.06
C ALA A 246 -16.35 1.49 8.30
N ASN A 247 -15.18 1.13 7.73
CA ASN A 247 -14.75 -0.27 7.74
C ASN A 247 -13.30 -0.47 8.19
N ASN A 248 -12.46 0.58 8.26
CA ASN A 248 -11.04 0.38 8.52
C ASN A 248 -10.78 -0.12 9.96
N PRO A 249 -10.10 -1.27 10.14
CA PRO A 249 -9.88 -1.88 11.45
C PRO A 249 -9.04 -1.03 12.40
N ALA A 250 -8.01 -0.32 11.90
CA ALA A 250 -7.16 0.53 12.74
C ALA A 250 -7.97 1.64 13.43
N LEU A 251 -8.99 2.17 12.75
CA LEU A 251 -9.87 3.18 13.33
C LEU A 251 -10.75 2.57 14.45
N PHE A 252 -11.24 1.34 14.26
CA PHE A 252 -12.03 0.64 15.28
C PHE A 252 -11.18 0.29 16.51
N ALA A 253 -9.93 -0.13 16.31
CA ALA A 253 -9.00 -0.34 17.41
C ALA A 253 -8.81 0.94 18.25
N ALA A 254 -8.66 2.09 17.59
CA ALA A 254 -8.51 3.37 18.27
C ALA A 254 -9.76 3.79 19.07
N PHE A 255 -10.98 3.47 18.60
CA PHE A 255 -12.21 3.71 19.36
C PHE A 255 -12.31 2.81 20.59
N GLU A 256 -11.99 1.53 20.47
CA GLU A 256 -12.00 0.60 21.60
C GLU A 256 -10.95 0.98 22.65
N GLU A 257 -9.80 1.50 22.25
CA GLU A 257 -8.78 1.99 23.18
C GLU A 257 -9.24 3.22 23.98
N ILE A 258 -10.09 4.10 23.40
CA ILE A 258 -10.74 5.19 24.16
C ILE A 258 -11.64 4.60 25.23
N GLN A 259 -12.50 3.63 24.88
CA GLN A 259 -13.41 2.98 25.83
C GLN A 259 -12.65 2.24 26.94
N ALA A 260 -11.54 1.58 26.61
CA ALA A 260 -10.64 0.96 27.59
C ALA A 260 -10.02 2.01 28.55
N SER A 261 -9.64 3.17 28.00
CA SER A 261 -9.10 4.28 28.80
C SER A 261 -10.16 4.90 29.72
N GLU A 262 -11.41 5.02 29.27
CA GLU A 262 -12.56 5.48 30.07
C GLU A 262 -12.85 4.50 31.22
N ALA A 263 -12.84 3.20 30.95
CA ALA A 263 -12.98 2.16 31.97
C ALA A 263 -11.81 2.22 32.97
N SER A 264 -10.58 2.42 32.52
CA SER A 264 -9.40 2.64 33.39
C SER A 264 -9.55 3.88 34.29
N TYR A 265 -10.17 4.95 33.80
CA TYR A 265 -10.51 6.10 34.62
C TYR A 265 -11.56 5.74 35.68
N GLY A 266 -12.56 4.91 35.34
CA GLY A 266 -13.51 4.36 36.27
C GLY A 266 -12.85 3.54 37.39
N GLU A 267 -11.85 2.71 37.03
CA GLU A 267 -11.02 1.99 38.02
C GLU A 267 -10.27 2.95 38.95
N ALA A 268 -9.66 3.99 38.43
CA ALA A 268 -8.94 4.97 39.25
C ALA A 268 -9.86 5.70 40.25
N LYS A 269 -11.12 5.94 39.86
CA LYS A 269 -12.13 6.55 40.75
C LYS A 269 -12.61 5.63 41.86
N SER A 270 -12.44 4.33 41.74
CA SER A 270 -12.87 3.35 42.76
C SER A 270 -12.27 3.61 44.13
N GLY A 271 -11.06 4.18 44.21
CA GLY A 271 -10.39 4.56 45.42
C GLY A 271 -11.15 5.60 46.30
N ARG A 272 -12.16 6.26 45.76
CA ARG A 272 -13.05 7.20 46.47
C ARG A 272 -14.18 6.51 47.24
N TYR A 273 -14.39 5.24 47.02
CA TYR A 273 -15.49 4.49 47.61
C TYR A 273 -14.97 3.50 48.67
N PRO A 274 -15.82 3.11 49.63
CA PRO A 274 -15.48 2.05 50.56
C PRO A 274 -15.45 0.70 49.82
N THR A 275 -14.68 -0.26 50.38
CA THR A 275 -14.77 -1.68 49.97
C THR A 275 -15.53 -2.46 51.02
N LEU A 276 -16.30 -3.47 50.62
CA LEU A 276 -17.07 -4.36 51.47
C LEU A 276 -16.78 -5.80 51.06
N GLU A 277 -16.26 -6.58 51.99
CA GLU A 277 -15.83 -7.97 51.82
C GLU A 277 -16.54 -8.86 52.83
N LEU A 278 -17.00 -10.04 52.39
CA LEU A 278 -17.45 -11.14 53.24
C LEU A 278 -16.28 -12.12 53.35
N GLY A 279 -15.78 -12.31 54.58
CA GLY A 279 -14.73 -13.27 54.90
C GLY A 279 -15.23 -14.41 55.76
N ALA A 280 -14.80 -15.62 55.46
CA ALA A 280 -14.95 -16.78 56.31
C ALA A 280 -13.61 -17.49 56.43
N ARG A 281 -13.13 -17.73 57.64
CA ARG A 281 -11.87 -18.44 57.88
C ARG A 281 -12.03 -19.52 58.94
N HIS A 282 -11.30 -20.58 58.75
CA HIS A 282 -11.12 -21.63 59.74
C HIS A 282 -9.66 -22.05 59.79
N GLY A 283 -9.11 -22.05 60.97
CA GLY A 283 -7.69 -22.41 61.15
C GLY A 283 -7.37 -23.09 62.46
N VAL A 284 -6.22 -23.73 62.47
CA VAL A 284 -5.63 -24.36 63.68
C VAL A 284 -4.34 -23.61 63.98
N TYR A 285 -4.23 -23.18 65.18
CA TYR A 285 -3.16 -22.28 65.65
C TYR A 285 -2.45 -22.83 66.88
N LYS A 286 -1.12 -22.65 66.94
CA LYS A 286 -0.30 -22.84 68.13
C LYS A 286 0.33 -21.52 68.52
N ASN A 287 0.10 -21.05 69.75
CA ASN A 287 0.63 -19.81 70.29
C ASN A 287 0.32 -18.55 69.47
N ASN A 288 -0.84 -18.50 68.80
CA ASN A 288 -1.18 -17.38 67.93
C ASN A 288 -1.77 -16.17 68.68
N ASN A 289 -2.39 -16.38 69.84
CA ASN A 289 -2.93 -15.29 70.65
C ASN A 289 -2.59 -15.44 72.14
N SER A 290 -2.88 -14.41 72.93
CA SER A 290 -2.54 -14.38 74.33
C SER A 290 -3.46 -15.23 75.22
N PHE A 291 -4.57 -15.70 74.69
CA PHE A 291 -5.58 -16.47 75.46
C PHE A 291 -5.20 -17.94 75.60
N ASP A 292 -4.60 -18.56 74.57
CA ASP A 292 -4.18 -19.97 74.57
C ASP A 292 -3.05 -20.30 75.53
N ARG A 293 -2.50 -19.34 76.22
CA ARG A 293 -1.22 -19.43 76.91
C ARG A 293 -1.33 -19.63 78.40
N ARG A 294 -2.52 -19.50 78.95
CA ARG A 294 -2.68 -19.62 80.41
C ARG A 294 -2.91 -21.07 80.85
N THR A 295 -3.37 -21.90 79.96
CA THR A 295 -3.79 -23.28 80.30
C THR A 295 -2.87 -24.37 79.76
N ASP A 296 -2.34 -24.22 78.53
CA ASP A 296 -1.38 -25.17 77.93
C ASP A 296 -0.59 -24.51 76.80
N PRO A 297 0.71 -24.20 76.98
CA PRO A 297 1.51 -23.51 75.98
C PRO A 297 1.84 -24.35 74.73
N ASP A 298 1.56 -25.64 74.74
CA ASP A 298 1.86 -26.55 73.64
C ASP A 298 0.60 -27.04 72.86
N SER A 299 -0.57 -26.59 73.26
CA SER A 299 -1.84 -27.01 72.61
C SER A 299 -2.11 -26.23 71.33
N TYR A 300 -2.80 -26.92 70.41
CA TYR A 300 -3.39 -26.31 69.20
C TYR A 300 -4.83 -25.92 69.51
N GLY A 301 -5.21 -24.71 69.11
CA GLY A 301 -6.60 -24.23 69.17
C GLY A 301 -7.18 -24.02 67.77
N GLY A 302 -8.47 -24.35 67.58
CA GLY A 302 -9.20 -24.01 66.36
C GLY A 302 -9.90 -22.68 66.51
N ASP A 303 -9.92 -21.89 65.42
CA ASP A 303 -10.67 -20.65 65.37
C ASP A 303 -11.47 -20.59 64.05
N THR A 304 -12.74 -20.24 64.12
CA THR A 304 -13.63 -20.06 63.00
C THR A 304 -14.22 -18.67 63.08
N VAL A 305 -14.03 -17.87 62.04
CA VAL A 305 -14.53 -16.49 61.97
C VAL A 305 -15.30 -16.33 60.67
N ILE A 306 -16.48 -15.76 60.77
CA ILE A 306 -17.25 -15.21 59.61
C ILE A 306 -17.40 -13.73 59.90
N GLU A 307 -16.92 -12.88 58.99
CA GLU A 307 -16.92 -11.43 59.20
C GLU A 307 -17.32 -10.68 57.92
N LEU A 308 -18.02 -9.57 58.10
CA LEU A 308 -18.24 -8.58 57.10
C LEU A 308 -17.24 -7.42 57.37
N ARG A 309 -16.32 -7.21 56.46
CA ARG A 309 -15.27 -6.20 56.58
C ARG A 309 -15.55 -5.04 55.67
N ALA A 310 -15.73 -3.84 56.25
CA ALA A 310 -15.80 -2.61 55.51
C ALA A 310 -14.48 -1.83 55.69
N ARG A 311 -13.90 -1.36 54.59
CA ARG A 311 -12.68 -0.54 54.62
C ARG A 311 -12.91 0.72 53.83
N TYR A 312 -12.64 1.87 54.42
CA TYR A 312 -12.70 3.17 53.75
C TYR A 312 -11.43 3.95 54.05
N ASN A 313 -10.70 4.34 53.01
CA ASN A 313 -9.49 5.14 53.19
C ASN A 313 -9.83 6.63 53.13
N LEU A 314 -9.56 7.35 54.20
CA LEU A 314 -9.86 8.79 54.32
C LEU A 314 -8.83 9.68 53.62
N TYR A 315 -7.59 9.25 53.55
CA TYR A 315 -6.51 10.05 52.95
C TYR A 315 -5.29 9.20 52.59
N ARG A 316 -4.87 9.26 51.29
CA ARG A 316 -3.69 8.57 50.75
C ARG A 316 -2.62 9.54 50.25
N GLY A 317 -2.43 10.69 50.90
CA GLY A 317 -1.38 11.63 50.50
C GLY A 317 -1.62 12.28 49.13
N GLY A 318 -2.86 12.29 48.62
CA GLY A 318 -3.19 12.84 47.30
C GLY A 318 -2.99 11.88 46.12
N SER A 319 -2.55 10.63 46.34
CA SER A 319 -2.28 9.65 45.28
C SER A 319 -3.52 9.34 44.44
N ASP A 320 -4.72 9.22 45.06
CA ASP A 320 -5.98 8.93 44.33
C ASP A 320 -6.31 10.03 43.31
N ARG A 321 -6.17 11.32 43.72
CA ARG A 321 -6.37 12.46 42.80
C ARG A 321 -5.35 12.48 41.67
N ALA A 322 -4.11 12.11 41.95
CA ALA A 322 -3.04 12.04 40.95
C ALA A 322 -3.33 10.91 39.95
N ALA A 323 -3.78 9.73 40.41
CA ALA A 323 -4.17 8.59 39.58
C ALA A 323 -5.34 8.94 38.66
N GLU A 324 -6.38 9.59 39.19
CA GLU A 324 -7.52 10.06 38.40
C GLU A 324 -7.12 11.03 37.30
N ARG A 325 -6.31 12.05 37.63
CA ARG A 325 -5.83 13.02 36.63
C ARG A 325 -4.93 12.35 35.57
N ALA A 326 -4.14 11.38 35.97
CA ALA A 326 -3.32 10.60 35.03
C ALA A 326 -4.22 9.79 34.08
N ALA A 327 -5.27 9.13 34.58
CA ALA A 327 -6.23 8.39 33.78
C ALA A 327 -7.02 9.31 32.83
N GLU A 328 -7.46 10.50 33.29
CA GLU A 328 -8.09 11.51 32.45
C GLU A 328 -7.19 11.94 31.28
N ARG A 329 -5.89 12.14 31.53
CA ARG A 329 -4.93 12.45 30.46
C ARG A 329 -4.71 11.31 29.49
N ARG A 330 -4.83 10.05 29.92
CA ARG A 330 -4.78 8.88 29.04
C ARG A 330 -5.99 8.81 28.10
N ILE A 331 -7.19 9.22 28.56
CA ILE A 331 -8.34 9.37 27.67
C ILE A 331 -8.03 10.39 26.57
N SER A 332 -7.55 11.60 26.95
CA SER A 332 -7.18 12.62 25.96
C SER A 332 -6.05 12.16 25.02
N GLN A 333 -5.13 11.32 25.49
CA GLN A 333 -4.10 10.69 24.66
C GLN A 333 -4.73 9.71 23.65
N ALA A 334 -5.66 8.86 24.06
CA ALA A 334 -6.36 7.92 23.20
C ALA A 334 -7.22 8.64 22.14
N GLU A 335 -7.90 9.73 22.53
CA GLU A 335 -8.63 10.59 21.59
C GLU A 335 -7.70 11.20 20.53
N SER A 336 -6.55 11.73 20.95
CA SER A 336 -5.54 12.27 20.02
C SER A 336 -4.97 11.21 19.09
N MET A 337 -4.85 9.96 19.55
CA MET A 337 -4.40 8.83 18.73
C MET A 337 -5.45 8.49 17.67
N ARG A 338 -6.75 8.45 18.04
CA ARG A 338 -7.87 8.30 17.08
C ARG A 338 -7.83 9.40 16.02
N ASP A 339 -7.67 10.67 16.43
CA ASP A 339 -7.63 11.81 15.51
C ASP A 339 -6.44 11.70 14.54
N LYS A 340 -5.28 11.26 15.05
CA LYS A 340 -4.12 10.94 14.22
C LYS A 340 -4.45 9.85 13.21
N THR A 341 -5.08 8.75 13.64
CA THR A 341 -5.48 7.64 12.76
C THR A 341 -6.43 8.14 11.66
N CYS A 342 -7.39 9.02 11.96
CA CYS A 342 -8.25 9.64 10.94
C CYS A 342 -7.46 10.40 9.88
N VAL A 343 -6.45 11.18 10.31
CA VAL A 343 -5.62 11.98 9.38
C VAL A 343 -4.74 11.07 8.52
N ASP A 344 -4.11 10.07 9.11
CA ASP A 344 -3.23 9.12 8.42
C ASP A 344 -4.02 8.32 7.37
N LEU A 345 -5.17 7.78 7.74
CA LEU A 345 -6.05 7.03 6.82
C LEU A 345 -6.55 7.90 5.67
N ARG A 346 -6.95 9.13 5.95
CA ARG A 346 -7.35 10.09 4.91
C ARG A 346 -6.22 10.33 3.92
N GLN A 347 -5.00 10.60 4.41
CA GLN A 347 -3.85 10.84 3.55
C GLN A 347 -3.55 9.61 2.68
N THR A 348 -3.46 8.42 3.29
CA THR A 348 -3.12 7.18 2.57
C THR A 348 -4.16 6.87 1.51
N ALA A 349 -5.45 6.93 1.86
CA ALA A 349 -6.53 6.67 0.91
C ALA A 349 -6.59 7.71 -0.23
N THR A 350 -6.34 8.99 0.07
CA THR A 350 -6.33 10.05 -0.94
C THR A 350 -5.19 9.84 -1.94
N ILE A 351 -4.00 9.47 -1.46
CA ILE A 351 -2.84 9.19 -2.32
C ILE A 351 -3.12 7.96 -3.19
N ALA A 352 -3.50 6.83 -2.58
CA ALA A 352 -3.74 5.58 -3.30
C ALA A 352 -4.82 5.73 -4.37
N HIS A 353 -5.94 6.38 -4.04
CA HIS A 353 -7.03 6.65 -5.00
C HIS A 353 -6.59 7.60 -6.11
N GLY A 354 -5.88 8.71 -5.78
CA GLY A 354 -5.36 9.64 -6.77
C GLY A 354 -4.38 8.98 -7.74
N ASP A 355 -3.54 8.06 -7.25
CA ASP A 355 -2.61 7.30 -8.08
C ASP A 355 -3.35 6.34 -9.03
N VAL A 356 -4.46 5.71 -8.61
CA VAL A 356 -5.31 4.90 -9.49
C VAL A 356 -5.82 5.75 -10.65
N LEU A 357 -6.41 6.92 -10.39
CA LEU A 357 -6.95 7.80 -11.42
C LEU A 357 -5.87 8.30 -12.39
N ASN A 358 -4.72 8.71 -11.85
CA ASN A 358 -3.59 9.17 -12.64
C ASN A 358 -3.02 8.06 -13.53
N LEU A 359 -2.87 6.85 -12.98
CA LEU A 359 -2.30 5.72 -13.72
C LEU A 359 -3.24 5.22 -14.81
N GLN A 360 -4.56 5.27 -14.63
CA GLN A 360 -5.52 4.93 -15.69
C GLN A 360 -5.31 5.83 -16.93
N VAL A 361 -5.27 7.16 -16.73
CA VAL A 361 -5.05 8.12 -17.83
C VAL A 361 -3.66 7.96 -18.45
N LYS A 362 -2.64 7.75 -17.61
CA LYS A 362 -1.26 7.57 -18.05
C LYS A 362 -1.09 6.28 -18.86
N LEU A 363 -1.78 5.20 -18.49
CA LEU A 363 -1.65 3.90 -19.14
C LEU A 363 -2.12 3.95 -20.61
N ASP A 364 -3.24 4.64 -20.89
CA ASP A 364 -3.70 4.87 -22.27
C ASP A 364 -2.61 5.53 -23.14
N SER A 365 -1.90 6.51 -22.56
CA SER A 365 -0.81 7.22 -23.26
C SER A 365 0.42 6.34 -23.46
N LEU A 366 0.74 5.49 -22.46
CA LEU A 366 1.86 4.54 -22.54
C LEU A 366 1.58 3.44 -23.56
N GLU A 367 0.34 2.96 -23.64
CA GLU A 367 -0.07 1.97 -24.62
C GLU A 367 0.01 2.53 -26.05
N ALA A 368 -0.54 3.72 -26.27
CA ALA A 368 -0.44 4.39 -27.55
C ALA A 368 1.02 4.64 -27.98
N HIS A 369 1.89 5.04 -27.03
CA HIS A 369 3.32 5.21 -27.29
C HIS A 369 4.00 3.87 -27.66
N ARG A 370 3.73 2.80 -26.91
CA ARG A 370 4.23 1.45 -27.19
C ARG A 370 3.87 0.99 -28.60
N GLU A 371 2.59 1.10 -28.98
CA GLU A 371 2.11 0.69 -30.32
C GLU A 371 2.79 1.49 -31.45
N LYS A 372 2.95 2.81 -31.27
CA LYS A 372 3.61 3.64 -32.27
C LYS A 372 5.10 3.33 -32.39
N ALA A 373 5.78 3.12 -31.25
CA ALA A 373 7.20 2.75 -31.21
C ALA A 373 7.43 1.38 -31.88
N GLU A 374 6.53 0.40 -31.66
CA GLU A 374 6.58 -0.91 -32.33
C GLU A 374 6.40 -0.78 -33.85
N GLY A 375 5.41 0.01 -34.29
CA GLY A 375 5.19 0.27 -35.70
C GLY A 375 6.38 0.95 -36.40
N VAL A 376 7.00 1.93 -35.74
CA VAL A 376 8.21 2.61 -36.27
C VAL A 376 9.37 1.62 -36.36
N LEU A 377 9.59 0.80 -35.31
CA LEU A 377 10.64 -0.21 -35.31
C LEU A 377 10.47 -1.22 -36.47
N GLY A 378 9.24 -1.69 -36.70
CA GLY A 378 8.94 -2.60 -37.82
C GLY A 378 9.31 -1.97 -39.17
N ALA A 379 8.82 -0.75 -39.43
CA ALA A 379 9.09 -0.02 -40.67
C ALA A 379 10.59 0.27 -40.87
N TYR A 380 11.32 0.64 -39.81
CA TYR A 380 12.75 0.94 -39.91
C TYR A 380 13.58 -0.32 -40.16
N ARG A 381 13.23 -1.48 -39.61
CA ARG A 381 13.87 -2.77 -39.91
C ARG A 381 13.70 -3.13 -41.39
N GLU A 382 12.49 -3.04 -41.93
CA GLU A 382 12.24 -3.31 -43.36
C GLU A 382 13.02 -2.38 -44.27
N GLN A 383 13.10 -1.08 -43.94
CA GLN A 383 13.87 -0.10 -44.73
C GLN A 383 15.39 -0.34 -44.62
N PHE A 384 15.88 -0.79 -43.47
CA PHE A 384 17.28 -1.14 -43.27
C PHE A 384 17.69 -2.37 -44.10
N ASP A 385 16.85 -3.39 -44.15
CA ASP A 385 17.11 -4.61 -44.91
C ASP A 385 17.27 -4.34 -46.41
N ILE A 386 16.53 -3.36 -46.95
CA ILE A 386 16.66 -2.90 -48.36
C ILE A 386 17.66 -1.76 -48.56
N GLY A 387 18.41 -1.40 -47.51
CA GLY A 387 19.49 -0.40 -47.56
C GLY A 387 19.02 1.08 -47.62
N ARG A 388 17.76 1.37 -47.27
CA ARG A 388 17.16 2.72 -47.26
C ARG A 388 17.21 3.41 -45.90
N ARG A 389 17.65 2.74 -44.85
CA ARG A 389 17.80 3.26 -43.48
C ARG A 389 19.15 2.96 -42.91
N SER A 390 19.63 3.82 -42.02
CA SER A 390 20.88 3.60 -41.30
C SER A 390 20.71 2.60 -40.16
N LEU A 391 21.81 1.94 -39.77
CA LEU A 391 21.85 1.09 -38.57
C LEU A 391 21.48 1.88 -37.30
N LEU A 392 21.91 3.13 -37.21
CA LEU A 392 21.64 4.01 -36.08
C LEU A 392 20.13 4.19 -35.87
N ASP A 393 19.38 4.47 -36.94
CA ASP A 393 17.92 4.65 -36.85
C ASP A 393 17.21 3.39 -36.32
N VAL A 394 17.67 2.20 -36.76
CA VAL A 394 17.11 0.92 -36.24
C VAL A 394 17.42 0.72 -34.78
N LEU A 395 18.68 0.95 -34.36
CA LEU A 395 19.09 0.78 -32.96
C LEU A 395 18.41 1.78 -32.02
N ASP A 396 18.19 3.01 -32.48
CA ASP A 396 17.47 4.02 -31.71
C ASP A 396 15.98 3.67 -31.59
N SER A 397 15.36 3.20 -32.67
CA SER A 397 13.95 2.73 -32.60
C SER A 397 13.77 1.45 -31.76
N GLU A 398 14.78 0.56 -31.75
CA GLU A 398 14.78 -0.61 -30.83
C GLU A 398 14.84 -0.19 -29.37
N ASN A 399 15.69 0.80 -29.05
CA ASN A 399 15.77 1.33 -27.69
C ASN A 399 14.47 2.04 -27.29
N GLU A 400 13.89 2.84 -28.18
CA GLU A 400 12.61 3.54 -27.96
C GLU A 400 11.49 2.54 -27.65
N PHE A 401 11.34 1.51 -28.48
CA PHE A 401 10.36 0.45 -28.24
C PHE A 401 10.61 -0.28 -26.93
N PHE A 402 11.86 -0.62 -26.61
CA PHE A 402 12.20 -1.28 -25.35
C PHE A 402 11.80 -0.43 -24.13
N GLN A 403 12.05 0.89 -24.18
CA GLN A 403 11.69 1.80 -23.10
C GLN A 403 10.16 1.99 -23.01
N ALA A 404 9.48 2.08 -24.14
CA ALA A 404 8.02 2.20 -24.21
C ALA A 404 7.32 0.95 -23.64
N GLU A 405 7.76 -0.24 -24.04
CA GLU A 405 7.25 -1.52 -23.51
C GLU A 405 7.51 -1.65 -22.01
N ARG A 406 8.73 -1.34 -21.56
CA ARG A 406 9.09 -1.34 -20.15
C ARG A 406 8.23 -0.38 -19.33
N ALA A 407 7.95 0.81 -19.86
CA ALA A 407 7.12 1.81 -19.20
C ALA A 407 5.65 1.34 -19.09
N TYR A 408 5.14 0.71 -20.14
CA TYR A 408 3.80 0.13 -20.15
C TYR A 408 3.65 -1.01 -19.14
N ILE A 409 4.57 -1.98 -19.13
CA ILE A 409 4.59 -3.09 -18.15
C ILE A 409 4.59 -2.53 -16.73
N ASN A 410 5.50 -1.60 -16.41
CA ASN A 410 5.54 -1.01 -15.07
C ASN A 410 4.22 -0.31 -14.72
N GLY A 411 3.67 0.49 -15.63
CA GLY A 411 2.41 1.21 -15.41
C GLY A 411 1.22 0.30 -15.18
N SER A 412 1.13 -0.83 -15.89
CA SER A 412 0.04 -1.79 -15.73
C SER A 412 0.07 -2.45 -14.33
N TYR A 413 1.24 -2.93 -13.88
CA TYR A 413 1.37 -3.50 -12.55
C TYR A 413 1.23 -2.46 -11.43
N ASP A 414 1.71 -1.23 -11.63
CA ASP A 414 1.53 -0.14 -10.67
C ASP A 414 0.04 0.21 -10.50
N LEU A 415 -0.76 0.16 -11.56
CA LEU A 415 -2.21 0.36 -11.47
C LEU A 415 -2.87 -0.71 -10.58
N GLU A 416 -2.54 -1.98 -10.79
CA GLU A 416 -3.11 -3.07 -9.98
C GLU A 416 -2.70 -2.97 -8.51
N ILE A 417 -1.44 -2.64 -8.23
CA ILE A 417 -0.95 -2.42 -6.87
C ILE A 417 -1.70 -1.27 -6.19
N ASN A 418 -1.89 -0.13 -6.87
CA ASN A 418 -2.60 1.01 -6.30
C ASN A 418 -4.10 0.75 -6.09
N ARG A 419 -4.74 -0.09 -6.93
CA ARG A 419 -6.10 -0.59 -6.67
C ARG A 419 -6.17 -1.40 -5.39
N LEU A 420 -5.23 -2.32 -5.17
CA LEU A 420 -5.14 -3.12 -3.93
C LEU A 420 -4.88 -2.23 -2.71
N GLN A 421 -4.00 -1.23 -2.81
CA GLN A 421 -3.73 -0.25 -1.75
C GLN A 421 -4.97 0.57 -1.41
N THR A 422 -5.79 0.94 -2.41
CA THR A 422 -7.05 1.64 -2.17
C THR A 422 -8.03 0.74 -1.43
N LEU A 423 -8.18 -0.52 -1.83
CA LEU A 423 -9.03 -1.52 -1.15
C LEU A 423 -8.58 -1.78 0.28
N HIS A 424 -7.27 -1.91 0.52
CA HIS A 424 -6.68 -2.02 1.85
C HIS A 424 -7.01 -0.79 2.72
N SER A 425 -6.82 0.42 2.19
CA SER A 425 -7.17 1.66 2.91
C SER A 425 -8.63 1.69 3.32
N MET A 426 -9.52 1.14 2.49
CA MET A 426 -10.94 0.99 2.75
C MET A 426 -11.25 -0.12 3.78
N GLY A 427 -10.27 -0.93 4.22
CA GLY A 427 -10.49 -2.10 5.08
C GLY A 427 -11.34 -3.18 4.41
N ARG A 428 -11.19 -3.35 3.09
CA ARG A 428 -12.00 -4.26 2.27
C ARG A 428 -11.18 -5.24 1.44
N LEU A 429 -9.86 -5.25 1.58
CA LEU A 429 -9.00 -6.09 0.75
C LEU A 429 -9.28 -7.57 0.97
N LEU A 430 -9.29 -8.04 2.22
CA LEU A 430 -9.59 -9.45 2.56
C LEU A 430 -10.98 -9.86 2.07
N GLN A 431 -11.98 -9.02 2.28
CA GLN A 431 -13.34 -9.27 1.81
C GLN A 431 -13.41 -9.35 0.28
N THR A 432 -12.71 -8.45 -0.41
CA THR A 432 -12.67 -8.39 -1.88
C THR A 432 -11.98 -9.60 -2.49
N LEU A 433 -10.88 -10.03 -1.88
CA LEU A 433 -10.16 -11.24 -2.28
C LEU A 433 -10.93 -12.53 -1.89
N ASN A 434 -12.01 -12.40 -1.10
CA ASN A 434 -12.76 -13.54 -0.57
C ASN A 434 -11.85 -14.57 0.12
N VAL A 435 -10.82 -14.09 0.82
CA VAL A 435 -9.89 -14.91 1.57
C VAL A 435 -10.47 -15.16 2.96
N THR A 436 -10.79 -16.41 3.23
CA THR A 436 -11.16 -16.89 4.57
C THR A 436 -10.04 -17.77 5.08
N SER A 437 -9.63 -17.59 6.32
CA SER A 437 -8.67 -18.46 7.00
C SER A 437 -9.37 -19.12 8.18
N ASP A 438 -9.19 -20.42 8.32
CA ASP A 438 -9.73 -21.19 9.46
C ASP A 438 -9.07 -20.79 10.79
N GLU A 439 -7.91 -20.13 10.73
CA GLU A 439 -7.17 -19.68 11.92
C GLU A 439 -7.53 -18.25 12.37
N LEU A 440 -8.09 -17.43 11.49
CA LEU A 440 -8.54 -16.09 11.86
C LEU A 440 -9.98 -16.15 12.37
N PRO A 441 -10.30 -15.43 13.47
CA PRO A 441 -11.67 -15.33 13.96
C PRO A 441 -12.60 -14.81 12.86
N ASP A 442 -13.79 -15.40 12.73
CA ASP A 442 -14.76 -14.98 11.73
C ASP A 442 -15.12 -13.49 11.92
N LEU A 443 -14.97 -12.73 10.84
CA LEU A 443 -15.34 -11.31 10.78
C LEU A 443 -16.84 -11.06 11.04
N GLY A 444 -17.66 -12.12 11.00
CA GLY A 444 -19.10 -12.08 11.22
C GLY A 444 -19.54 -12.10 12.68
N ASP A 445 -18.75 -12.72 13.57
CA ASP A 445 -19.14 -13.00 14.96
C ASP A 445 -19.00 -11.81 15.91
N ILE A 446 -18.24 -10.79 15.54
CA ILE A 446 -18.14 -9.58 16.34
C ILE A 446 -19.25 -8.63 15.91
N ASN A 447 -20.15 -8.46 16.86
CA ASN A 447 -21.21 -7.48 16.77
C ASN A 447 -20.62 -6.12 16.32
N ARG A 448 -20.70 -5.84 15.02
CA ARG A 448 -20.25 -4.59 14.37
C ARG A 448 -21.07 -3.37 14.86
N SER A 449 -21.64 -3.45 16.04
CA SER A 449 -22.34 -2.34 16.69
C SER A 449 -21.40 -1.19 17.10
N VAL A 450 -20.16 -1.20 16.63
CA VAL A 450 -19.25 -0.09 16.78
C VAL A 450 -19.64 0.98 15.77
N ASN A 451 -20.59 1.73 16.20
CA ASN A 451 -20.76 3.16 15.98
C ASN A 451 -20.83 3.68 14.53
N PRO A 452 -22.06 3.92 14.03
CA PRO A 452 -22.27 4.72 12.83
C PRO A 452 -21.81 6.18 12.95
N GLY A 453 -21.06 6.51 14.00
CA GLY A 453 -20.53 7.85 14.29
C GLY A 453 -19.09 8.09 13.91
N SER A 454 -18.37 7.13 13.29
CA SER A 454 -16.97 7.35 12.90
C SER A 454 -16.81 8.53 11.92
N SER A 455 -17.73 8.74 11.00
CA SER A 455 -17.81 9.95 10.15
C SER A 455 -18.00 11.25 10.94
N ARG A 456 -18.42 11.17 12.19
CA ARG A 456 -18.61 12.34 13.07
C ARG A 456 -17.29 12.83 13.66
N TYR A 457 -16.31 11.95 13.80
CA TYR A 457 -15.00 12.26 14.38
C TYR A 457 -13.93 12.46 13.31
N CYS A 458 -14.01 11.74 12.19
CA CYS A 458 -13.14 11.92 11.06
C CYS A 458 -13.82 12.86 10.05
N THR A 459 -13.44 14.12 10.07
CA THR A 459 -14.01 15.12 9.14
C THR A 459 -13.59 14.80 7.71
N LEU A 460 -14.58 14.75 6.81
CA LEU A 460 -14.29 14.74 5.37
C LEU A 460 -13.65 16.08 5.00
N PRO A 461 -12.66 16.09 4.10
CA PRO A 461 -12.08 17.33 3.63
C PRO A 461 -13.17 18.19 2.96
N ASP A 462 -13.12 19.50 3.21
CA ASP A 462 -13.90 20.47 2.46
C ASP A 462 -13.59 20.39 0.95
N GLU A 463 -14.41 21.01 0.13
CA GLU A 463 -14.41 20.95 -1.34
C GLU A 463 -13.04 21.15 -2.05
N GLY A 464 -11.98 21.53 -1.35
CA GLY A 464 -10.61 21.63 -1.86
C GLY A 464 -10.04 20.33 -2.44
N ALA A 465 -10.54 19.16 -2.02
CA ALA A 465 -10.19 17.88 -2.66
C ALA A 465 -10.76 17.76 -4.09
N ARG A 466 -11.83 18.51 -4.40
CA ARG A 466 -12.43 18.56 -5.75
C ARG A 466 -11.58 19.32 -6.76
N ASP A 467 -10.71 20.22 -6.32
CA ASP A 467 -9.81 20.94 -7.23
C ASP A 467 -8.76 20.02 -7.86
N PHE A 468 -8.37 18.94 -7.19
CA PHE A 468 -7.41 17.97 -7.73
C PHE A 468 -8.02 17.11 -8.85
N ASP A 469 -9.25 16.63 -8.64
CA ASP A 469 -10.02 15.92 -9.68
C ASP A 469 -10.31 16.84 -10.88
N ARG A 470 -10.57 18.13 -10.62
CA ARG A 470 -10.75 19.13 -11.67
C ARG A 470 -9.46 19.34 -12.46
N PHE A 471 -8.29 19.34 -11.79
CA PHE A 471 -6.99 19.46 -12.44
C PHE A 471 -6.67 18.24 -13.32
N LEU A 472 -7.02 17.02 -12.87
CA LEU A 472 -6.87 15.78 -13.67
C LEU A 472 -7.83 15.74 -14.86
N LYS A 473 -9.05 16.26 -14.69
CA LYS A 473 -10.05 16.36 -15.76
C LYS A 473 -9.74 17.50 -16.76
N THR A 474 -8.88 18.44 -16.37
CA THR A 474 -8.48 19.60 -17.20
C THR A 474 -7.04 19.54 -17.70
N ALA A 475 -6.41 18.37 -17.76
CA ALA A 475 -5.13 18.23 -18.45
C ALA A 475 -5.35 18.60 -19.92
N ASP A 476 -5.02 19.85 -20.26
CA ASP A 476 -5.13 20.40 -21.61
C ASP A 476 -4.25 19.55 -22.56
N THR A 477 -4.81 19.07 -23.65
CA THR A 477 -4.01 18.43 -24.71
C THR A 477 -3.58 19.47 -25.70
N GLU A 478 -2.26 19.57 -25.92
CA GLU A 478 -1.69 20.47 -26.94
C GLU A 478 -1.51 19.69 -28.25
N GLU A 479 -2.17 20.13 -29.31
CA GLU A 479 -1.97 19.65 -30.67
C GLU A 479 -1.10 20.68 -31.42
N VAL A 480 0.09 20.27 -31.88
CA VAL A 480 0.98 21.15 -32.65
C VAL A 480 0.91 20.76 -34.12
N LEU A 481 0.45 21.70 -34.96
CA LEU A 481 0.46 21.54 -36.40
C LEU A 481 1.50 22.51 -37.01
N SER A 482 2.38 21.96 -37.81
CA SER A 482 3.41 22.76 -38.51
C SER A 482 3.08 22.82 -40.00
N PHE A 483 2.94 24.04 -40.51
CA PHE A 483 2.74 24.32 -41.93
C PHE A 483 4.03 24.88 -42.52
N GLY A 484 4.62 24.22 -43.51
CA GLY A 484 5.77 24.78 -44.25
C GLY A 484 5.40 26.09 -44.92
N SER A 485 6.16 27.18 -44.64
CA SER A 485 5.87 28.48 -45.25
C SER A 485 5.88 28.43 -46.76
N ASP A 486 6.74 27.61 -47.37
CA ASP A 486 6.83 27.45 -48.82
C ASP A 486 5.57 26.85 -49.45
N THR A 487 4.72 26.17 -48.65
CA THR A 487 3.42 25.68 -49.07
C THR A 487 2.29 26.67 -48.87
N LEU A 488 2.44 27.62 -47.96
CA LEU A 488 1.44 28.65 -47.66
C LEU A 488 1.69 29.96 -48.39
N PHE A 489 2.97 30.40 -48.54
CA PHE A 489 3.33 31.73 -49.02
C PHE A 489 4.37 31.66 -50.13
N ASP A 490 4.48 32.74 -50.90
CA ASP A 490 5.60 32.92 -51.80
C ASP A 490 6.89 33.31 -51.04
N ILE A 491 8.03 33.08 -51.64
CA ILE A 491 9.33 33.37 -51.02
C ILE A 491 9.45 34.87 -50.71
N GLY A 492 9.74 35.17 -49.43
CA GLY A 492 9.85 36.55 -48.96
C GLY A 492 8.52 37.29 -48.78
N SER A 493 7.37 36.63 -48.93
CA SER A 493 6.03 37.21 -48.80
C SER A 493 5.25 36.59 -47.64
N ALA A 494 4.20 37.30 -47.20
CA ALA A 494 3.14 36.82 -46.32
C ALA A 494 1.79 36.73 -47.05
N GLU A 495 1.77 36.84 -48.40
CA GLU A 495 0.58 36.64 -49.23
C GLU A 495 0.39 35.13 -49.50
N PHE A 496 -0.82 34.65 -49.30
CA PHE A 496 -1.14 33.22 -49.49
C PHE A 496 -1.09 32.80 -50.97
N LYS A 497 -0.56 31.63 -51.20
CA LYS A 497 -0.74 30.95 -52.48
C LYS A 497 -2.22 30.52 -52.68
N PRO A 498 -2.75 30.46 -53.88
CA PRO A 498 -4.15 30.10 -54.10
C PRO A 498 -4.60 28.79 -53.48
N GLU A 499 -3.69 27.82 -53.38
CA GLU A 499 -3.94 26.49 -52.82
C GLU A 499 -3.87 26.43 -51.27
N ALA A 500 -3.24 27.41 -50.64
CA ALA A 500 -3.03 27.49 -49.19
C ALA A 500 -4.33 27.76 -48.43
N MET A 501 -5.21 28.59 -48.99
CA MET A 501 -6.48 28.96 -48.37
C MET A 501 -7.40 27.77 -48.15
N ALA A 502 -7.46 26.82 -49.10
CA ALA A 502 -8.29 25.61 -48.97
C ALA A 502 -7.83 24.72 -47.80
N ARG A 503 -6.52 24.62 -47.57
CA ARG A 503 -5.93 23.86 -46.46
C ARG A 503 -6.25 24.49 -45.11
N LEU A 504 -6.13 25.81 -45.00
CA LEU A 504 -6.47 26.52 -43.78
C LEU A 504 -7.95 26.49 -43.47
N GLN A 505 -8.82 26.59 -44.46
CA GLN A 505 -10.27 26.40 -44.30
C GLN A 505 -10.65 25.00 -43.84
N GLN A 506 -9.98 23.97 -44.36
CA GLN A 506 -10.18 22.60 -43.88
C GLN A 506 -9.74 22.41 -42.44
N PHE A 507 -8.64 23.06 -42.07
CA PHE A 507 -8.14 23.08 -40.68
C PHE A 507 -9.11 23.83 -39.75
N ALA A 508 -9.57 25.03 -40.14
CA ALA A 508 -10.56 25.80 -39.40
C ALA A 508 -11.86 25.02 -39.16
N ARG A 509 -12.38 24.29 -40.16
CA ARG A 509 -13.55 23.44 -39.99
C ARG A 509 -13.36 22.36 -38.94
N ARG A 510 -12.19 21.68 -38.92
CA ARG A 510 -11.87 20.70 -37.89
C ARG A 510 -11.78 21.30 -36.48
N LEU A 511 -11.32 22.56 -36.37
CA LEU A 511 -11.31 23.27 -35.08
C LEU A 511 -12.73 23.61 -34.60
N LEU A 512 -13.60 24.03 -35.51
CA LEU A 512 -14.99 24.39 -35.22
C LEU A 512 -15.88 23.17 -34.90
N GLU A 513 -15.54 21.98 -35.42
CA GLU A 513 -16.21 20.73 -35.09
C GLU A 513 -15.89 20.25 -33.66
N ARG A 514 -14.87 20.81 -33.00
CA ARG A 514 -14.42 20.45 -31.65
C ARG A 514 -14.76 21.58 -30.66
N ASP A 515 -15.83 21.41 -29.90
CA ASP A 515 -16.28 22.34 -28.85
C ASP A 515 -15.29 22.58 -27.68
N THR A 516 -14.02 22.15 -27.80
CA THR A 516 -13.07 22.06 -26.68
C THR A 516 -11.83 22.93 -26.86
N VAL A 517 -11.79 23.82 -27.87
CA VAL A 517 -10.64 24.70 -28.10
C VAL A 517 -10.56 25.77 -27.01
N LYS A 518 -9.46 25.80 -26.24
CA LYS A 518 -9.20 26.75 -25.17
C LYS A 518 -8.32 27.91 -25.63
N SER A 519 -7.28 27.60 -26.40
CA SER A 519 -6.39 28.61 -26.96
C SER A 519 -5.70 28.09 -28.22
N ILE A 520 -5.38 29.01 -29.12
CA ILE A 520 -4.62 28.75 -30.35
C ILE A 520 -3.42 29.72 -30.37
N ASN A 521 -2.22 29.18 -30.34
CA ASN A 521 -1.00 29.98 -30.42
C ASN A 521 -0.35 29.77 -31.79
N ILE A 522 -0.23 30.84 -32.57
CA ILE A 522 0.29 30.85 -33.94
C ILE A 522 1.67 31.45 -33.93
N VAL A 523 2.70 30.67 -34.26
CA VAL A 523 4.12 31.09 -34.21
C VAL A 523 4.73 31.01 -35.60
N GLY A 524 5.17 32.13 -36.13
CA GLY A 524 5.89 32.19 -37.40
C GLY A 524 7.41 32.06 -37.23
N HIS A 525 8.01 31.30 -38.14
CA HIS A 525 9.47 31.07 -38.21
C HIS A 525 10.02 31.38 -39.60
N THR A 526 11.29 31.80 -39.65
CA THR A 526 12.06 31.96 -40.91
C THR A 526 13.33 31.09 -40.86
N ASP A 527 13.98 30.95 -41.97
CA ASP A 527 15.38 30.52 -42.00
C ASP A 527 16.34 31.68 -41.64
N SER A 528 17.64 31.42 -41.61
CA SER A 528 18.67 32.40 -41.29
C SER A 528 19.03 33.36 -42.43
N SER A 529 18.30 33.34 -43.55
CA SER A 529 18.54 34.21 -44.68
C SER A 529 17.97 35.61 -44.38
N GLY A 530 18.78 36.66 -44.53
CA GLY A 530 18.37 38.04 -44.26
C GLY A 530 18.77 38.55 -42.88
N THR A 531 18.31 39.76 -42.54
CA THR A 531 18.58 40.37 -41.23
C THR A 531 17.59 39.89 -40.17
N ASP A 532 17.99 39.89 -38.90
CA ASP A 532 17.12 39.50 -37.78
C ASP A 532 15.84 40.34 -37.69
N ALA A 533 15.95 41.66 -38.00
CA ALA A 533 14.79 42.55 -38.00
C ALA A 533 13.76 42.14 -39.08
N LEU A 534 14.24 41.92 -40.31
CA LEU A 534 13.40 41.48 -41.42
C LEU A 534 12.76 40.09 -41.15
N ASN A 535 13.54 39.16 -40.56
CA ASN A 535 13.07 37.85 -40.24
C ASN A 535 11.98 37.87 -39.16
N ARG A 536 12.09 38.71 -38.14
CA ARG A 536 11.04 38.90 -37.14
C ARG A 536 9.76 39.49 -37.74
N GLU A 537 9.89 40.53 -38.55
CA GLU A 537 8.77 41.19 -39.22
C GLU A 537 8.04 40.21 -40.15
N LEU A 538 8.79 39.51 -41.00
CA LEU A 538 8.21 38.52 -41.93
C LEU A 538 7.54 37.33 -41.23
N SER A 539 8.18 36.82 -40.15
CA SER A 539 7.58 35.72 -39.37
C SER A 539 6.29 36.13 -38.68
N LEU A 540 6.26 37.34 -38.10
CA LEU A 540 5.05 37.90 -37.50
C LEU A 540 3.96 38.16 -38.53
N ALA A 541 4.28 38.74 -39.67
CA ALA A 541 3.32 38.98 -40.76
C ALA A 541 2.69 37.69 -41.27
N ARG A 542 3.46 36.61 -41.39
CA ARG A 542 2.95 35.28 -41.77
C ARG A 542 2.03 34.68 -40.71
N ALA A 543 2.38 34.82 -39.46
CA ALA A 543 1.54 34.34 -38.35
C ALA A 543 0.21 35.11 -38.27
N ILE A 544 0.24 36.44 -38.49
CA ILE A 544 -0.96 37.29 -38.59
C ILE A 544 -1.84 36.88 -39.77
N ALA A 545 -1.26 36.62 -40.94
CA ALA A 545 -2.00 36.19 -42.11
C ALA A 545 -2.74 34.86 -41.83
N VAL A 546 -2.09 33.88 -41.16
CA VAL A 546 -2.75 32.63 -40.77
C VAL A 546 -3.88 32.87 -39.75
N ARG A 547 -3.70 33.73 -38.76
CA ARG A 547 -4.77 34.14 -37.83
C ARG A 547 -5.96 34.71 -38.59
N ASP A 548 -5.74 35.67 -39.45
CA ASP A 548 -6.81 36.34 -40.18
C ASP A 548 -7.58 35.37 -41.07
N ALA A 549 -6.90 34.42 -41.70
CA ALA A 549 -7.56 33.35 -42.47
C ALA A 549 -8.40 32.39 -41.61
N LEU A 550 -7.99 32.16 -40.37
CA LEU A 550 -8.78 31.37 -39.40
C LEU A 550 -10.02 32.14 -38.92
N ILE A 551 -9.88 33.46 -38.68
CA ILE A 551 -10.99 34.36 -38.35
C ILE A 551 -12.01 34.40 -39.48
N ASP A 552 -11.56 34.59 -40.71
CA ASP A 552 -12.42 34.57 -41.92
C ASP A 552 -13.14 33.24 -42.10
N SER A 553 -12.59 32.17 -41.55
CA SER A 553 -13.18 30.84 -41.54
C SER A 553 -14.09 30.57 -40.32
N GLY A 554 -14.31 31.55 -39.43
CA GLY A 554 -15.24 31.48 -38.29
C GLY A 554 -14.64 31.11 -36.94
N VAL A 555 -13.31 31.01 -36.83
CA VAL A 555 -12.64 30.75 -35.54
C VAL A 555 -12.60 32.04 -34.71
N ASP A 556 -12.89 31.95 -33.40
CA ASP A 556 -12.95 33.12 -32.50
C ASP A 556 -11.55 33.71 -32.24
N ASP A 557 -11.37 35.03 -32.50
CA ASP A 557 -10.13 35.75 -32.28
C ASP A 557 -9.71 35.80 -30.79
N THR A 558 -10.67 35.73 -29.87
CA THR A 558 -10.39 35.82 -28.44
C THR A 558 -9.57 34.64 -27.89
N VAL A 559 -9.54 33.51 -28.58
CA VAL A 559 -8.75 32.32 -28.23
C VAL A 559 -7.39 32.27 -28.94
N MET A 560 -7.05 33.28 -29.81
CA MET A 560 -5.84 33.25 -30.61
C MET A 560 -4.76 34.18 -30.10
N LEU A 561 -3.53 33.66 -30.04
CA LEU A 561 -2.30 34.41 -29.77
C LEU A 561 -1.35 34.32 -30.97
N VAL A 562 -0.70 35.40 -31.34
CA VAL A 562 0.19 35.45 -32.52
C VAL A 562 1.57 35.91 -32.10
N SER A 563 2.60 35.25 -32.61
CA SER A 563 3.99 35.65 -32.41
C SER A 563 4.87 35.34 -33.62
N GLY A 564 5.91 36.13 -33.80
CA GLY A 564 6.96 35.93 -34.81
C GLY A 564 8.32 35.82 -34.14
N VAL A 565 8.98 34.68 -34.27
CA VAL A 565 10.28 34.42 -33.63
C VAL A 565 11.49 34.57 -34.60
N GLY A 566 11.23 34.84 -35.87
CA GLY A 566 12.30 34.93 -36.85
C GLY A 566 13.08 33.63 -37.02
N SER A 567 14.40 33.71 -37.07
CA SER A 567 15.29 32.54 -37.22
C SER A 567 15.81 31.96 -35.90
N TYR A 568 15.31 32.40 -34.73
CA TYR A 568 15.87 32.03 -33.40
C TYR A 568 15.52 30.64 -32.92
N GLN A 569 14.54 29.98 -33.52
CA GLN A 569 14.10 28.60 -33.13
C GLN A 569 14.12 27.69 -34.35
N PRO A 570 15.29 27.30 -34.87
CA PRO A 570 15.38 26.43 -36.01
C PRO A 570 15.05 24.97 -35.66
N ASN A 571 14.29 24.29 -36.52
CA ASN A 571 14.01 22.84 -36.43
C ASN A 571 15.06 21.99 -37.14
N ALA A 572 15.85 22.59 -38.04
CA ALA A 572 16.90 21.93 -38.81
C ALA A 572 18.08 22.88 -39.00
N THR A 573 19.22 22.34 -39.50
CA THR A 573 20.38 23.18 -39.82
C THR A 573 20.03 24.17 -40.93
N ASN A 574 20.49 25.41 -40.81
CA ASN A 574 20.36 26.44 -41.85
C ASN A 574 21.39 26.31 -42.98
N ASP A 575 22.34 25.38 -42.88
CA ASP A 575 23.45 25.22 -43.84
C ASP A 575 22.96 24.59 -45.16
N THR A 576 21.92 23.70 -45.08
CA THR A 576 21.37 23.04 -46.26
C THR A 576 20.08 23.70 -46.74
N ALA A 577 19.77 23.56 -48.03
CA ALA A 577 18.53 24.10 -48.61
C ALA A 577 17.29 23.43 -48.02
N GLU A 578 17.36 22.13 -47.78
CA GLU A 578 16.31 21.30 -47.15
C GLU A 578 16.07 21.75 -45.70
N GLY A 579 17.15 21.97 -44.92
CA GLY A 579 17.03 22.43 -43.55
C GLY A 579 16.44 23.84 -43.45
N ARG A 580 16.83 24.77 -44.35
CA ARG A 580 16.19 26.09 -44.44
C ARG A 580 14.69 25.99 -44.78
N ALA A 581 14.32 25.08 -45.67
CA ALA A 581 12.90 24.86 -46.00
C ALA A 581 12.08 24.39 -44.79
N LEU A 582 12.65 23.52 -43.94
CA LEU A 582 12.02 23.05 -42.69
C LEU A 582 11.93 24.18 -41.64
N ASN A 583 12.87 25.13 -41.64
CA ASN A 583 12.84 26.25 -40.72
C ASN A 583 11.83 27.34 -41.14
N ARG A 584 11.55 27.50 -42.42
CA ARG A 584 10.47 28.36 -42.92
C ARG A 584 9.13 27.72 -42.70
N ARG A 585 8.50 27.95 -41.54
CA ARG A 585 7.23 27.34 -41.13
C ARG A 585 6.36 28.29 -40.31
N VAL A 586 5.08 27.97 -40.23
CA VAL A 586 4.17 28.50 -39.21
C VAL A 586 3.66 27.35 -38.39
N GLU A 587 3.87 27.39 -37.07
CA GLU A 587 3.34 26.46 -36.11
C GLU A 587 2.02 26.97 -35.54
N VAL A 588 1.01 26.15 -35.53
CA VAL A 588 -0.28 26.41 -34.88
C VAL A 588 -0.43 25.42 -33.74
N ARG A 589 -0.36 25.90 -32.51
CA ARG A 589 -0.50 25.11 -31.28
C ARG A 589 -1.90 25.32 -30.77
N VAL A 590 -2.70 24.25 -30.76
CA VAL A 590 -4.08 24.26 -30.29
C VAL A 590 -4.15 23.56 -28.96
N THR A 591 -4.58 24.29 -27.94
CA THR A 591 -4.82 23.72 -26.61
C THR A 591 -6.32 23.38 -26.52
N HIS A 592 -6.62 22.11 -26.25
CA HIS A 592 -7.97 21.61 -26.06
C HIS A 592 -8.24 21.31 -24.59
N THR A 593 -9.44 21.64 -24.10
CA THR A 593 -9.94 21.10 -22.84
C THR A 593 -10.43 19.67 -23.07
N ARG A 594 -9.96 18.71 -22.30
CA ARG A 594 -10.48 17.34 -22.36
C ARG A 594 -11.90 17.31 -21.76
N LYS A 595 -12.87 16.79 -22.51
CA LYS A 595 -14.24 16.55 -21.99
C LYS A 595 -14.27 15.43 -21.00
#